data_70342a745ad0cd5c24f3a5fc23fe4cc3
#
_entry.id   70342a745ad0cd5c24f3a5fc23fe4cc3
#
_cell.length_a   1.000
_cell.length_b   1.000
_cell.length_c   1.000
_cell.angle_alpha   90.00
_cell.angle_beta   90.00
_cell.angle_gamma   90.00
#
_symmetry.space_group_name_H-M   'P 1'
#
loop_
_entity.id
_entity.type
_entity.pdbx_description
1 polymer ?
#
loop_
_entity_poly.entity_id
_entity_poly.type
_entity_poly.pdbx_seq_one_letter_code
_entity_poly.pdbx_strand_id
1 'polypeptide(L)'
;MNDRMVVVGDPAFELANIFNRNTRRPMKEGMISPDEADALPIEKMLLETLLEKPKQPGEICYYSVPAEPIDADMNVVYHQGVFGGLIKGLGYEPKPLVEGHAVVFSELAEDDFTGIGISCGGGMFNVCVSYKSIPALSFSTSRGGDWIDRNVASVLGISSSRACGLKEKGIDLTNPQGREEEAVEIYYRNLISYTLKNIKERFESSSSMPNFPDPISIVCAGGTSMIGGFTEVFQQEFEKIQFPISVKEIRLAEDPLYSVSKG
;
A
#
# COMPACT_ATOMS: atom_id res chain seq x y z
N MET A 1 26.71 8.50 -5.72
CA MET A 1 26.56 9.75 -4.94
C MET A 1 27.93 10.10 -4.36
N ASN A 2 28.67 10.97 -5.01
CA ASN A 2 29.96 11.50 -4.53
C ASN A 2 30.86 10.44 -3.84
N ASP A 3 31.18 9.33 -4.51
CA ASP A 3 32.00 8.20 -4.01
C ASP A 3 31.55 7.56 -2.68
N ARG A 4 30.29 7.73 -2.27
CA ARG A 4 29.76 7.07 -1.09
C ARG A 4 29.05 5.78 -1.49
N MET A 5 29.43 4.68 -0.84
CA MET A 5 28.67 3.45 -0.87
C MET A 5 27.42 3.61 0.01
N VAL A 6 26.29 3.10 -0.47
CA VAL A 6 25.02 3.01 0.28
C VAL A 6 24.59 1.55 0.35
N VAL A 7 24.00 1.17 1.47
CA VAL A 7 23.40 -0.14 1.66
C VAL A 7 21.89 0.06 1.65
N VAL A 8 21.16 -0.75 0.90
CA VAL A 8 19.70 -0.65 0.75
C VAL A 8 19.02 -1.97 1.13
N GLY A 9 17.73 -1.88 1.50
CA GLY A 9 16.94 -3.04 1.90
C GLY A 9 17.27 -3.57 3.29
N ASP A 10 16.98 -4.83 3.54
CA ASP A 10 17.14 -5.48 4.85
C ASP A 10 18.54 -5.33 5.47
N PRO A 11 19.65 -5.46 4.71
CA PRO A 11 20.97 -5.23 5.25
C PRO A 11 21.18 -3.82 5.82
N ALA A 12 20.46 -2.81 5.31
CA ALA A 12 20.54 -1.46 5.87
C ALA A 12 19.91 -1.37 7.27
N PHE A 13 18.83 -2.10 7.52
CA PHE A 13 18.20 -2.18 8.84
C PHE A 13 19.11 -2.90 9.83
N GLU A 14 19.71 -4.01 9.44
CA GLU A 14 20.65 -4.76 10.28
C GLU A 14 21.84 -3.89 10.70
N LEU A 15 22.47 -3.21 9.76
CA LEU A 15 23.59 -2.31 10.04
C LEU A 15 23.17 -1.11 10.90
N ALA A 16 21.99 -0.54 10.65
CA ALA A 16 21.47 0.56 11.45
C ALA A 16 21.26 0.15 12.91
N ASN A 17 20.75 -1.06 13.15
CA ASN A 17 20.60 -1.61 14.49
C ASN A 17 21.96 -1.85 15.17
N ILE A 18 22.93 -2.44 14.47
CA ILE A 18 24.29 -2.69 14.99
C ILE A 18 24.99 -1.38 15.40
N PHE A 19 24.85 -0.35 14.58
CA PHE A 19 25.51 0.95 14.81
C PHE A 19 24.65 1.96 15.58
N ASN A 20 23.46 1.55 16.05
CA ASN A 20 22.49 2.42 16.72
C ASN A 20 22.22 3.71 15.93
N ARG A 21 21.97 3.57 14.63
CA ARG A 21 21.67 4.66 13.71
C ARG A 21 20.30 4.47 13.09
N ASN A 22 19.71 5.56 12.65
CA ASN A 22 18.45 5.50 11.88
C ASN A 22 18.75 5.20 10.41
N THR A 23 17.88 4.39 9.79
CA THR A 23 17.85 4.24 8.34
C THR A 23 17.28 5.51 7.70
N ARG A 24 17.78 5.84 6.52
CA ARG A 24 17.22 6.90 5.67
C ARG A 24 16.07 6.31 4.86
N ARG A 25 15.00 7.07 4.71
CA ARG A 25 13.83 6.65 3.94
C ARG A 25 13.57 7.66 2.83
N PRO A 26 13.90 7.35 1.57
CA PRO A 26 13.60 8.23 0.43
C PRO A 26 12.08 8.33 0.18
N MET A 27 11.33 7.28 0.59
CA MET A 27 9.89 7.25 0.61
C MET A 27 9.38 7.26 2.05
N LYS A 28 8.37 8.05 2.35
CA LYS A 28 7.69 8.16 3.64
C LYS A 28 6.19 8.35 3.42
N GLU A 29 5.39 7.64 4.20
CA GLU A 29 3.93 7.74 4.11
C GLU A 29 3.41 7.53 2.66
N GLY A 30 4.04 6.59 1.92
CA GLY A 30 3.65 6.25 0.55
C GLY A 30 4.12 7.22 -0.53
N MET A 31 4.89 8.27 -0.18
CA MET A 31 5.33 9.29 -1.12
C MET A 31 6.81 9.64 -0.94
N ILE A 32 7.36 10.38 -1.91
CA ILE A 32 8.73 10.91 -1.80
C ILE A 32 8.83 11.74 -0.51
N SER A 33 9.82 11.40 0.32
CA SER A 33 10.01 12.06 1.61
C SER A 33 10.48 13.51 1.44
N PRO A 34 9.73 14.50 1.94
CA PRO A 34 10.17 15.90 1.91
C PRO A 34 11.33 16.17 2.87
N ASP A 35 11.48 15.32 3.90
CA ASP A 35 12.49 15.46 4.94
C ASP A 35 13.85 14.86 4.56
N GLU A 36 13.92 14.09 3.47
CA GLU A 36 15.12 13.42 3.00
C GLU A 36 15.77 14.18 1.83
N ALA A 37 16.82 14.93 2.13
CA ALA A 37 17.49 15.78 1.14
C ALA A 37 18.01 15.02 -0.10
N ASP A 38 18.37 13.74 0.08
CA ASP A 38 18.87 12.89 -1.01
C ASP A 38 17.79 11.92 -1.54
N ALA A 39 16.49 12.14 -1.25
CA ALA A 39 15.42 11.25 -1.69
C ALA A 39 15.47 11.03 -3.22
N LEU A 40 15.47 12.09 -4.01
CA LEU A 40 15.46 12.00 -5.46
C LEU A 40 16.71 11.34 -6.06
N PRO A 41 17.94 11.67 -5.61
CA PRO A 41 19.13 10.94 -6.03
C PRO A 41 19.12 9.46 -5.68
N ILE A 42 18.55 9.08 -4.52
CA ILE A 42 18.44 7.68 -4.11
C ILE A 42 17.42 6.96 -4.99
N GLU A 43 16.23 7.53 -5.19
CA GLU A 43 15.19 6.94 -6.06
C GLU A 43 15.69 6.77 -7.50
N LYS A 44 16.38 7.78 -8.03
CA LYS A 44 16.98 7.68 -9.36
C LYS A 44 17.98 6.51 -9.44
N MET A 45 18.86 6.37 -8.46
CA MET A 45 19.84 5.29 -8.42
C MET A 45 19.17 3.92 -8.33
N LEU A 46 18.09 3.78 -7.55
CA LEU A 46 17.31 2.55 -7.44
C LEU A 46 16.66 2.20 -8.78
N LEU A 47 16.02 3.16 -9.43
CA LEU A 47 15.40 2.96 -10.75
C LEU A 47 16.45 2.58 -11.82
N GLU A 48 17.62 3.24 -11.83
CA GLU A 48 18.73 2.91 -12.74
C GLU A 48 19.27 1.49 -12.51
N THR A 49 19.17 0.98 -11.29
CA THR A 49 19.61 -0.37 -10.95
C THR A 49 18.56 -1.43 -11.31
N LEU A 50 17.27 -1.10 -11.16
CA LEU A 50 16.17 -2.02 -11.42
C LEU A 50 15.76 -2.09 -12.89
N LEU A 51 15.79 -0.94 -13.60
CA LEU A 51 15.37 -0.85 -14.98
C LEU A 51 16.58 -0.96 -15.89
N GLU A 52 16.54 -1.90 -16.82
CA GLU A 52 17.49 -1.96 -17.93
C GLU A 52 17.24 -0.79 -18.90
N LYS A 53 18.06 -0.68 -19.93
CA LYS A 53 17.78 0.26 -21.02
C LYS A 53 16.57 -0.22 -21.82
N PRO A 54 15.69 0.69 -22.29
CA PRO A 54 14.57 0.31 -23.13
C PRO A 54 15.05 -0.40 -24.38
N LYS A 55 14.35 -1.46 -24.79
CA LYS A 55 14.67 -2.28 -25.98
C LYS A 55 14.42 -1.53 -27.28
N GLN A 56 13.51 -0.56 -27.24
CA GLN A 56 13.16 0.29 -28.36
C GLN A 56 12.76 1.70 -27.88
N PRO A 57 12.96 2.75 -28.69
CA PRO A 57 12.51 4.09 -28.33
C PRO A 57 10.99 4.12 -28.07
N GLY A 58 10.58 4.76 -26.96
CA GLY A 58 9.17 4.86 -26.57
C GLY A 58 8.58 3.59 -25.95
N GLU A 59 9.42 2.65 -25.50
CA GLU A 59 8.96 1.51 -24.72
C GLU A 59 8.23 1.99 -23.45
N ILE A 60 7.01 1.49 -23.23
CA ILE A 60 6.19 1.91 -22.12
C ILE A 60 6.72 1.28 -20.82
N CYS A 61 6.84 2.10 -19.79
CA CYS A 61 7.08 1.66 -18.43
C CYS A 61 5.90 2.10 -17.56
N TYR A 62 5.10 1.13 -17.12
CA TYR A 62 4.09 1.39 -16.11
C TYR A 62 4.75 1.53 -14.74
N TYR A 63 4.25 2.45 -13.93
CA TYR A 63 4.70 2.62 -12.55
C TYR A 63 3.52 2.93 -11.65
N SER A 64 3.54 2.37 -10.45
CA SER A 64 2.45 2.56 -9.49
C SER A 64 2.55 3.92 -8.79
N VAL A 65 1.39 4.50 -8.55
CA VAL A 65 1.24 5.74 -7.79
C VAL A 65 0.08 5.59 -6.79
N PRO A 66 0.10 6.29 -5.66
CA PRO A 66 -1.06 6.32 -4.78
C PRO A 66 -2.23 7.05 -5.46
N ALA A 67 -3.45 6.70 -5.10
CA ALA A 67 -4.63 7.53 -5.35
C ALA A 67 -4.61 8.76 -4.42
N GLU A 68 -5.44 9.76 -4.70
CA GLU A 68 -5.60 10.92 -3.83
C GLU A 68 -6.04 10.48 -2.41
N PRO A 69 -5.32 10.88 -1.35
CA PRO A 69 -5.70 10.59 0.01
C PRO A 69 -6.93 11.42 0.43
N ILE A 70 -7.81 10.78 1.20
CA ILE A 70 -9.08 11.39 1.63
C ILE A 70 -8.99 12.10 2.98
N ASP A 71 -7.90 11.88 3.69
CA ASP A 71 -7.69 12.26 5.09
C ASP A 71 -6.39 13.04 5.32
N ALA A 72 -5.70 13.43 4.24
CA ALA A 72 -4.49 14.24 4.29
C ALA A 72 -4.35 15.10 3.03
N ASP A 73 -3.77 16.27 3.17
CA ASP A 73 -3.37 17.12 2.04
C ASP A 73 -1.95 16.74 1.60
N MET A 74 -1.85 15.86 0.61
CA MET A 74 -0.60 15.34 0.10
C MET A 74 -0.50 15.56 -1.42
N ASN A 75 0.67 15.96 -1.89
CA ASN A 75 0.86 16.30 -3.31
C ASN A 75 1.18 15.07 -4.16
N VAL A 76 0.17 14.25 -4.44
CA VAL A 76 0.28 13.07 -5.31
C VAL A 76 0.72 13.45 -6.71
N VAL A 77 0.27 14.58 -7.23
CA VAL A 77 0.66 15.06 -8.58
C VAL A 77 2.16 15.32 -8.66
N TYR A 78 2.76 15.90 -7.61
CA TYR A 78 4.20 16.09 -7.55
C TYR A 78 4.94 14.73 -7.54
N HIS A 79 4.51 13.81 -6.70
CA HIS A 79 5.08 12.46 -6.61
C HIS A 79 5.04 11.75 -7.98
N GLN A 80 3.87 11.72 -8.61
CA GLN A 80 3.67 11.14 -9.94
C GLN A 80 4.56 11.81 -10.99
N GLY A 81 4.62 13.14 -11.00
CA GLY A 81 5.43 13.91 -11.94
C GLY A 81 6.93 13.63 -11.81
N VAL A 82 7.42 13.50 -10.59
CA VAL A 82 8.83 13.18 -10.32
C VAL A 82 9.19 11.79 -10.83
N PHE A 83 8.44 10.75 -10.46
CA PHE A 83 8.70 9.39 -10.94
C PHE A 83 8.57 9.28 -12.46
N GLY A 84 7.54 9.89 -13.04
CA GLY A 84 7.40 9.97 -14.49
C GLY A 84 8.61 10.64 -15.17
N GLY A 85 9.13 11.72 -14.57
CA GLY A 85 10.34 12.42 -15.04
C GLY A 85 11.60 11.55 -14.95
N LEU A 86 11.78 10.81 -13.86
CA LEU A 86 12.91 9.89 -13.68
C LEU A 86 12.86 8.76 -14.72
N ILE A 87 11.70 8.10 -14.89
CA ILE A 87 11.50 7.01 -15.86
C ILE A 87 11.71 7.50 -17.29
N LYS A 88 11.20 8.70 -17.62
CA LYS A 88 11.41 9.33 -18.91
C LYS A 88 12.90 9.63 -19.16
N GLY A 89 13.62 10.06 -18.12
CA GLY A 89 15.06 10.29 -18.16
C GLY A 89 15.88 9.03 -18.45
N LEU A 90 15.34 7.84 -18.16
CA LEU A 90 15.92 6.54 -18.51
C LEU A 90 15.57 6.07 -19.93
N GLY A 91 14.75 6.83 -20.66
CA GLY A 91 14.41 6.57 -22.06
C GLY A 91 13.09 5.86 -22.30
N TYR A 92 12.30 5.64 -21.26
CA TYR A 92 10.97 5.02 -21.34
C TYR A 92 9.85 6.05 -21.53
N GLU A 93 8.69 5.58 -22.00
CA GLU A 93 7.42 6.33 -21.95
C GLU A 93 6.69 5.98 -20.65
N PRO A 94 6.66 6.87 -19.63
CA PRO A 94 6.06 6.57 -18.34
C PRO A 94 4.54 6.56 -18.40
N LYS A 95 3.92 5.55 -17.79
CA LYS A 95 2.46 5.45 -17.63
C LYS A 95 2.13 5.18 -16.16
N PRO A 96 1.51 6.12 -15.44
CA PRO A 96 1.11 5.90 -14.06
C PRO A 96 -0.10 4.97 -13.98
N LEU A 97 -0.13 4.12 -12.97
CA LEU A 97 -1.24 3.27 -12.61
C LEU A 97 -1.48 3.36 -11.09
N VAL A 98 -2.72 3.57 -10.66
CA VAL A 98 -3.05 3.61 -9.24
C VAL A 98 -2.88 2.23 -8.62
N GLU A 99 -2.21 2.16 -7.45
CA GLU A 99 -1.87 0.90 -6.78
C GLU A 99 -3.05 -0.04 -6.59
N GLY A 100 -4.20 0.47 -6.10
CA GLY A 100 -5.40 -0.35 -5.94
C GLY A 100 -5.94 -0.91 -7.26
N HIS A 101 -5.74 -0.20 -8.37
CA HIS A 101 -6.13 -0.66 -9.70
C HIS A 101 -5.14 -1.72 -10.23
N ALA A 102 -3.85 -1.59 -9.92
CA ALA A 102 -2.88 -2.64 -10.21
C ALA A 102 -3.25 -3.96 -9.52
N VAL A 103 -3.71 -3.91 -8.26
CA VAL A 103 -4.23 -5.12 -7.56
C VAL A 103 -5.41 -5.73 -8.32
N VAL A 104 -6.32 -4.92 -8.85
CA VAL A 104 -7.43 -5.43 -9.69
C VAL A 104 -6.90 -6.17 -10.92
N PHE A 105 -5.90 -5.61 -11.61
CA PHE A 105 -5.34 -6.24 -12.81
C PHE A 105 -4.60 -7.54 -12.51
N SER A 106 -3.85 -7.61 -11.39
CA SER A 106 -3.13 -8.83 -11.04
C SER A 106 -4.04 -9.96 -10.57
N GLU A 107 -5.16 -9.64 -9.90
CA GLU A 107 -5.89 -10.61 -9.09
C GLU A 107 -7.32 -10.93 -9.55
N LEU A 108 -7.94 -10.07 -10.36
CA LEU A 108 -9.36 -10.18 -10.71
C LEU A 108 -9.61 -10.43 -12.20
N ALA A 109 -8.65 -11.04 -12.90
CA ALA A 109 -8.82 -11.37 -14.32
C ALA A 109 -9.98 -12.36 -14.55
N GLU A 110 -10.16 -13.34 -13.66
CA GLU A 110 -11.28 -14.31 -13.74
C GLU A 110 -12.64 -13.68 -13.41
N ASP A 111 -12.65 -12.54 -12.74
CA ASP A 111 -13.84 -11.73 -12.41
C ASP A 111 -14.08 -10.61 -13.45
N ASP A 112 -13.54 -10.73 -14.66
CA ASP A 112 -13.61 -9.69 -15.70
C ASP A 112 -13.16 -8.32 -15.17
N PHE A 113 -12.12 -8.31 -14.35
CA PHE A 113 -11.56 -7.14 -13.65
C PHE A 113 -12.61 -6.33 -12.88
N THR A 114 -13.61 -7.03 -12.32
CA THR A 114 -14.71 -6.44 -11.54
C THR A 114 -14.57 -6.82 -10.07
N GLY A 115 -14.41 -5.84 -9.19
CA GLY A 115 -14.24 -6.05 -7.76
C GLY A 115 -13.51 -4.90 -7.07
N ILE A 116 -13.00 -5.16 -5.88
CA ILE A 116 -12.27 -4.18 -5.07
C ILE A 116 -10.84 -4.66 -4.86
N GLY A 117 -9.87 -3.89 -5.36
CA GLY A 117 -8.45 -4.07 -5.06
C GLY A 117 -7.99 -3.10 -3.98
N ILE A 118 -7.30 -3.60 -2.96
CA ILE A 118 -6.74 -2.81 -1.86
C ILE A 118 -5.26 -3.10 -1.73
N SER A 119 -4.42 -2.08 -2.01
CA SER A 119 -2.99 -2.12 -1.68
C SER A 119 -2.80 -1.65 -0.24
N CYS A 120 -2.44 -2.58 0.64
CA CYS A 120 -2.22 -2.36 2.06
C CYS A 120 -0.73 -2.09 2.32
N GLY A 121 -0.29 -0.87 2.02
CA GLY A 121 1.10 -0.44 2.14
C GLY A 121 1.49 -0.01 3.57
N GLY A 122 2.78 0.24 3.75
CA GLY A 122 3.29 0.81 5.00
C GLY A 122 2.81 2.26 5.21
N GLY A 123 2.84 3.08 4.17
CA GLY A 123 2.45 4.49 4.23
C GLY A 123 0.95 4.72 4.08
N MET A 124 0.33 4.00 3.13
CA MET A 124 -1.05 4.21 2.70
C MET A 124 -1.77 2.90 2.45
N PHE A 125 -3.12 2.93 2.56
CA PHE A 125 -4.00 1.97 1.93
C PHE A 125 -4.60 2.60 0.68
N ASN A 126 -4.41 1.98 -0.47
CA ASN A 126 -4.94 2.42 -1.76
C ASN A 126 -6.08 1.51 -2.19
N VAL A 127 -7.24 2.07 -2.43
CA VAL A 127 -8.47 1.36 -2.79
C VAL A 127 -8.87 1.67 -4.23
N CYS A 128 -9.24 0.65 -4.96
CA CYS A 128 -9.90 0.78 -6.26
C CYS A 128 -11.14 -0.13 -6.32
N VAL A 129 -12.29 0.46 -6.58
CA VAL A 129 -13.51 -0.25 -6.98
C VAL A 129 -13.57 -0.23 -8.49
N SER A 130 -13.47 -1.39 -9.12
CA SER A 130 -13.44 -1.55 -10.57
C SER A 130 -14.67 -2.28 -11.10
N TYR A 131 -15.13 -1.87 -12.26
CA TYR A 131 -16.15 -2.57 -13.03
C TYR A 131 -15.65 -2.77 -14.46
N LYS A 132 -15.42 -4.02 -14.86
CA LYS A 132 -14.88 -4.39 -16.17
C LYS A 132 -13.64 -3.59 -16.55
N SER A 133 -12.63 -3.63 -15.69
CA SER A 133 -11.37 -2.90 -15.81
C SER A 133 -11.44 -1.38 -15.71
N ILE A 134 -12.63 -0.79 -15.57
CA ILE A 134 -12.78 0.66 -15.44
C ILE A 134 -12.88 1.03 -13.96
N PRO A 135 -11.99 1.90 -13.43
CA PRO A 135 -12.07 2.33 -12.06
C PRO A 135 -13.30 3.24 -11.86
N ALA A 136 -14.26 2.76 -11.08
CA ALA A 136 -15.47 3.51 -10.72
C ALA A 136 -15.21 4.42 -9.50
N LEU A 137 -14.29 4.00 -8.63
CA LEU A 137 -13.87 4.74 -7.45
C LEU A 137 -12.41 4.40 -7.14
N SER A 138 -11.59 5.44 -6.92
CA SER A 138 -10.21 5.26 -6.44
C SER A 138 -9.90 6.33 -5.40
N PHE A 139 -9.32 5.92 -4.28
CA PHE A 139 -8.84 6.82 -3.24
C PHE A 139 -7.77 6.12 -2.40
N SER A 140 -7.02 6.88 -1.62
CA SER A 140 -6.16 6.34 -0.59
C SER A 140 -6.50 6.91 0.79
N THR A 141 -5.96 6.27 1.81
CA THR A 141 -5.90 6.82 3.18
C THR A 141 -4.45 7.01 3.58
N SER A 142 -4.15 8.08 4.30
CA SER A 142 -2.81 8.36 4.85
C SER A 142 -2.43 7.42 6.00
N ARG A 143 -3.24 6.39 6.25
CA ARG A 143 -3.05 5.39 7.28
C ARG A 143 -2.63 4.08 6.62
N GLY A 144 -1.49 3.57 7.05
CA GLY A 144 -0.95 2.28 6.64
C GLY A 144 -0.24 1.58 7.79
N GLY A 145 0.67 0.67 7.50
CA GLY A 145 1.46 -0.05 8.50
C GLY A 145 2.24 0.87 9.45
N ASP A 146 2.81 1.96 8.94
CA ASP A 146 3.53 2.95 9.74
C ASP A 146 2.61 3.71 10.73
N TRP A 147 1.33 3.89 10.37
CA TRP A 147 0.34 4.45 11.30
C TRP A 147 0.07 3.49 12.46
N ILE A 148 -0.03 2.19 12.20
CA ILE A 148 -0.14 1.16 13.25
C ILE A 148 1.08 1.24 14.16
N ASP A 149 2.30 1.24 13.60
CA ASP A 149 3.54 1.27 14.36
C ASP A 149 3.64 2.48 15.29
N ARG A 150 3.29 3.67 14.81
CA ARG A 150 3.30 4.89 15.62
C ARG A 150 2.31 4.82 16.79
N ASN A 151 1.12 4.30 16.57
CA ASN A 151 0.09 4.21 17.59
C ASN A 151 0.41 3.13 18.62
N VAL A 152 0.83 1.95 18.20
CA VAL A 152 1.30 0.87 19.08
C VAL A 152 2.48 1.35 19.91
N ALA A 153 3.46 2.01 19.30
CA ALA A 153 4.62 2.57 19.99
C ALA A 153 4.21 3.57 21.08
N SER A 154 3.26 4.46 20.77
CA SER A 154 2.73 5.45 21.71
C SER A 154 2.07 4.82 22.92
N VAL A 155 1.21 3.82 22.70
CA VAL A 155 0.46 3.15 23.79
C VAL A 155 1.36 2.28 24.67
N LEU A 156 2.37 1.64 24.08
CA LEU A 156 3.29 0.75 24.80
C LEU A 156 4.50 1.49 25.39
N GLY A 157 4.76 2.73 25.00
CA GLY A 157 5.95 3.47 25.41
C GLY A 157 7.25 2.92 24.81
N ILE A 158 7.19 2.41 23.56
CA ILE A 158 8.33 1.84 22.82
C ILE A 158 8.62 2.67 21.55
N SER A 159 9.69 2.36 20.82
CA SER A 159 9.96 2.98 19.52
C SER A 159 9.08 2.39 18.42
N SER A 160 8.78 3.18 17.36
CA SER A 160 8.05 2.68 16.19
C SER A 160 8.78 1.53 15.48
N SER A 161 10.12 1.54 15.47
CA SER A 161 10.90 0.43 14.91
C SER A 161 10.69 -0.87 15.71
N ARG A 162 10.55 -0.78 17.04
CA ARG A 162 10.23 -1.95 17.86
C ARG A 162 8.80 -2.43 17.61
N ALA A 163 7.84 -1.52 17.46
CA ALA A 163 6.46 -1.86 17.11
C ALA A 163 6.39 -2.54 15.73
N CYS A 164 7.14 -2.05 14.73
CA CYS A 164 7.29 -2.70 13.44
C CYS A 164 7.82 -4.13 13.58
N GLY A 165 8.90 -4.31 14.33
CA GLY A 165 9.48 -5.63 14.59
C GLY A 165 8.55 -6.60 15.35
N LEU A 166 7.57 -6.11 16.12
CA LEU A 166 6.53 -6.95 16.73
C LEU A 166 5.61 -7.54 15.64
N LYS A 167 5.16 -6.72 14.68
CA LYS A 167 4.31 -7.17 13.56
C LYS A 167 4.99 -8.26 12.72
N GLU A 168 6.30 -8.13 12.50
CA GLU A 168 7.09 -9.05 11.68
C GLU A 168 7.42 -10.38 12.38
N LYS A 169 7.17 -10.51 13.68
CA LYS A 169 7.46 -11.72 14.46
C LYS A 169 6.43 -12.84 14.35
N GLY A 170 5.42 -12.68 13.50
CA GLY A 170 4.43 -13.73 13.28
C GLY A 170 3.25 -13.68 14.26
N ILE A 171 2.78 -12.51 14.61
CA ILE A 171 1.54 -12.30 15.37
C ILE A 171 0.35 -12.86 14.57
N ASP A 172 -0.58 -13.49 15.29
CA ASP A 172 -1.90 -13.84 14.79
C ASP A 172 -2.94 -12.89 15.41
N LEU A 173 -3.54 -12.04 14.58
CA LEU A 173 -4.54 -11.07 14.99
C LEU A 173 -5.82 -11.71 15.55
N THR A 174 -6.07 -12.98 15.26
CA THR A 174 -7.26 -13.71 15.78
C THR A 174 -7.04 -14.27 17.18
N ASN A 175 -5.77 -14.37 17.61
CA ASN A 175 -5.39 -14.93 18.90
C ASN A 175 -4.18 -14.20 19.52
N PRO A 176 -4.28 -12.88 19.79
CA PRO A 176 -3.17 -12.09 20.31
C PRO A 176 -2.75 -12.57 21.70
N GLN A 177 -1.44 -12.68 21.92
CA GLN A 177 -0.86 -13.13 23.18
C GLN A 177 -0.26 -11.97 23.95
N GLY A 178 -0.98 -11.49 24.97
CA GLY A 178 -0.54 -10.43 25.85
C GLY A 178 -0.62 -9.02 25.26
N ARG A 179 -0.27 -8.04 26.09
CA ARG A 179 -0.51 -6.61 25.84
C ARG A 179 0.09 -6.06 24.54
N GLU A 180 1.25 -6.56 24.14
CA GLU A 180 1.94 -6.05 22.93
C GLU A 180 1.15 -6.46 21.67
N GLU A 181 0.74 -7.73 21.57
CA GLU A 181 -0.02 -8.24 20.42
C GLU A 181 -1.46 -7.73 20.40
N GLU A 182 -2.10 -7.59 21.60
CA GLU A 182 -3.43 -6.96 21.72
C GLU A 182 -3.42 -5.51 21.20
N ALA A 183 -2.35 -4.74 21.51
CA ALA A 183 -2.23 -3.40 20.97
C ALA A 183 -2.12 -3.39 19.44
N VAL A 184 -1.35 -4.31 18.86
CA VAL A 184 -1.25 -4.48 17.40
C VAL A 184 -2.61 -4.81 16.79
N GLU A 185 -3.31 -5.81 17.34
CA GLU A 185 -4.62 -6.25 16.89
C GLU A 185 -5.64 -5.09 16.89
N ILE A 186 -5.73 -4.32 17.97
CA ILE A 186 -6.64 -3.18 18.09
C ILE A 186 -6.39 -2.15 16.96
N TYR A 187 -5.14 -1.83 16.64
CA TYR A 187 -4.84 -0.85 15.61
C TYR A 187 -5.05 -1.40 14.20
N TYR A 188 -4.84 -2.69 13.96
CA TYR A 188 -5.25 -3.33 12.71
C TYR A 188 -6.77 -3.26 12.52
N ARG A 189 -7.56 -3.63 13.53
CA ARG A 189 -9.03 -3.49 13.46
C ARG A 189 -9.46 -2.06 13.17
N ASN A 190 -8.86 -1.10 13.85
CA ASN A 190 -9.17 0.30 13.64
C ASN A 190 -8.88 0.74 12.20
N LEU A 191 -7.75 0.32 11.63
CA LEU A 191 -7.38 0.66 10.26
C LEU A 191 -8.32 0.00 9.23
N ILE A 192 -8.61 -1.29 9.40
CA ILE A 192 -9.52 -2.05 8.54
C ILE A 192 -10.93 -1.44 8.60
N SER A 193 -11.46 -1.22 9.81
CA SER A 193 -12.78 -0.60 10.00
C SER A 193 -12.86 0.80 9.39
N TYR A 194 -11.80 1.60 9.53
CA TYR A 194 -11.70 2.91 8.91
C TYR A 194 -11.75 2.82 7.39
N THR A 195 -10.96 1.92 6.79
CA THR A 195 -10.93 1.72 5.34
C THR A 195 -12.29 1.28 4.81
N LEU A 196 -12.92 0.29 5.44
CA LEU A 196 -14.23 -0.22 5.03
C LEU A 196 -15.34 0.85 5.12
N LYS A 197 -15.35 1.66 6.17
CA LYS A 197 -16.30 2.78 6.31
C LYS A 197 -16.13 3.81 5.19
N ASN A 198 -14.90 4.16 4.85
CA ASN A 198 -14.63 5.09 3.76
C ASN A 198 -15.02 4.53 2.39
N ILE A 199 -14.83 3.22 2.16
CA ILE A 199 -15.32 2.58 0.92
C ILE A 199 -16.84 2.73 0.85
N LYS A 200 -17.56 2.37 1.93
CA LYS A 200 -19.03 2.47 2.00
C LYS A 200 -19.51 3.89 1.74
N GLU A 201 -19.00 4.87 2.51
CA GLU A 201 -19.44 6.27 2.41
C GLU A 201 -19.24 6.85 1.01
N ARG A 202 -18.10 6.55 0.39
CA ARG A 202 -17.79 7.02 -0.96
C ARG A 202 -18.60 6.30 -2.02
N PHE A 203 -18.87 5.02 -1.83
CA PHE A 203 -19.74 4.26 -2.70
C PHE A 203 -21.16 4.84 -2.68
N GLU A 204 -21.73 5.09 -1.49
CA GLU A 204 -23.08 5.64 -1.31
C GLU A 204 -23.20 7.09 -1.79
N SER A 205 -22.14 7.88 -1.70
CA SER A 205 -22.13 9.29 -2.14
C SER A 205 -21.86 9.48 -3.62
N SER A 206 -21.40 8.46 -4.33
CA SER A 206 -21.08 8.56 -5.77
C SER A 206 -22.31 8.40 -6.63
N SER A 207 -22.63 9.43 -7.43
CA SER A 207 -23.72 9.37 -8.40
C SER A 207 -23.40 8.56 -9.67
N SER A 208 -22.11 8.20 -9.87
CA SER A 208 -21.63 7.51 -11.07
C SER A 208 -21.23 6.05 -10.81
N MET A 209 -21.57 5.52 -9.62
CA MET A 209 -21.25 4.14 -9.29
C MET A 209 -22.03 3.16 -10.20
N PRO A 210 -21.35 2.19 -10.84
CA PRO A 210 -22.03 1.19 -11.64
C PRO A 210 -22.91 0.28 -10.77
N ASN A 211 -23.93 -0.31 -11.41
CA ASN A 211 -24.66 -1.39 -10.77
C ASN A 211 -23.84 -2.69 -10.89
N PHE A 212 -23.62 -3.36 -9.78
CA PHE A 212 -22.96 -4.66 -9.73
C PHE A 212 -24.04 -5.76 -9.66
N PRO A 213 -24.33 -6.44 -10.80
CA PRO A 213 -25.40 -7.44 -10.83
C PRO A 213 -25.05 -8.70 -10.03
N ASP A 214 -23.76 -9.01 -9.96
CA ASP A 214 -23.22 -10.20 -9.28
C ASP A 214 -22.40 -9.81 -8.06
N PRO A 215 -22.29 -10.70 -7.05
CA PRO A 215 -21.38 -10.50 -5.92
C PRO A 215 -19.92 -10.40 -6.37
N ILE A 216 -19.18 -9.45 -5.81
CA ILE A 216 -17.79 -9.18 -6.18
C ILE A 216 -16.79 -9.69 -5.14
N SER A 217 -15.53 -9.81 -5.54
CA SER A 217 -14.40 -10.11 -4.65
C SER A 217 -13.77 -8.81 -4.09
N ILE A 218 -13.28 -8.89 -2.85
CA ILE A 218 -12.36 -7.92 -2.26
C ILE A 218 -10.99 -8.58 -2.12
N VAL A 219 -9.97 -8.02 -2.73
CA VAL A 219 -8.60 -8.54 -2.67
C VAL A 219 -7.67 -7.55 -1.99
N CYS A 220 -6.98 -8.01 -0.96
CA CYS A 220 -5.99 -7.25 -0.22
C CYS A 220 -4.57 -7.70 -0.60
N ALA A 221 -3.70 -6.75 -0.94
CA ALA A 221 -2.30 -6.95 -1.25
C ALA A 221 -1.43 -6.01 -0.40
N GLY A 222 -0.11 -6.17 -0.47
CA GLY A 222 0.85 -5.34 0.25
C GLY A 222 1.30 -5.93 1.59
N GLY A 223 2.47 -5.53 2.05
CA GLY A 223 3.12 -6.11 3.23
C GLY A 223 2.32 -6.00 4.53
N THR A 224 1.50 -4.94 4.68
CA THR A 224 0.66 -4.77 5.88
C THR A 224 -0.46 -5.83 5.96
N SER A 225 -0.91 -6.40 4.85
CA SER A 225 -1.93 -7.46 4.84
C SER A 225 -1.38 -8.87 5.15
N MET A 226 -0.06 -9.03 5.24
CA MET A 226 0.58 -10.35 5.40
C MET A 226 0.64 -10.86 6.85
N ILE A 227 0.21 -10.07 7.82
CA ILE A 227 0.15 -10.50 9.23
C ILE A 227 -0.88 -11.63 9.41
N GLY A 228 -0.59 -12.59 10.28
CA GLY A 228 -1.51 -13.70 10.57
C GLY A 228 -2.89 -13.23 11.02
N GLY A 229 -3.95 -13.86 10.52
CA GLY A 229 -5.34 -13.52 10.87
C GLY A 229 -5.88 -12.24 10.22
N PHE A 230 -5.16 -11.62 9.28
CA PHE A 230 -5.60 -10.37 8.63
C PHE A 230 -6.96 -10.53 7.94
N THR A 231 -7.12 -11.58 7.14
CA THR A 231 -8.35 -11.83 6.36
C THR A 231 -9.53 -12.07 7.26
N GLU A 232 -9.35 -12.83 8.35
CA GLU A 232 -10.36 -13.13 9.33
C GLU A 232 -10.82 -11.85 10.07
N VAL A 233 -9.87 -11.01 10.48
CA VAL A 233 -10.18 -9.73 11.12
C VAL A 233 -10.85 -8.78 10.13
N PHE A 234 -10.43 -8.77 8.87
CA PHE A 234 -11.08 -7.99 7.81
C PHE A 234 -12.53 -8.43 7.61
N GLN A 235 -12.78 -9.73 7.55
CA GLN A 235 -14.11 -10.30 7.45
C GLN A 235 -15.00 -9.91 8.65
N GLN A 236 -14.47 -10.01 9.88
CA GLN A 236 -15.17 -9.63 11.09
C GLN A 236 -15.56 -8.14 11.10
N GLU A 237 -14.68 -7.25 10.65
CA GLU A 237 -14.99 -5.81 10.54
C GLU A 237 -15.98 -5.52 9.40
N PHE A 238 -15.90 -6.26 8.30
CA PHE A 238 -16.83 -6.17 7.18
C PHE A 238 -18.27 -6.55 7.60
N GLU A 239 -18.44 -7.61 8.37
CA GLU A 239 -19.75 -8.08 8.87
C GLU A 239 -20.44 -7.09 9.80
N LYS A 240 -19.70 -6.16 10.42
CA LYS A 240 -20.26 -5.11 11.28
C LYS A 240 -20.91 -3.96 10.51
N ILE A 241 -20.71 -3.90 9.21
CA ILE A 241 -21.21 -2.81 8.36
C ILE A 241 -22.23 -3.33 7.34
N GLN A 242 -23.22 -2.50 7.02
CA GLN A 242 -24.09 -2.76 5.87
C GLN A 242 -23.36 -2.28 4.62
N PHE A 243 -22.69 -3.20 3.92
CA PHE A 243 -21.97 -2.86 2.70
C PHE A 243 -22.96 -2.70 1.54
N PRO A 244 -22.75 -1.72 0.62
CA PRO A 244 -23.74 -1.35 -0.39
C PRO A 244 -23.86 -2.34 -1.54
N ILE A 245 -22.93 -3.29 -1.67
CA ILE A 245 -22.93 -4.35 -2.70
C ILE A 245 -22.63 -5.70 -2.08
N SER A 246 -23.11 -6.76 -2.74
CA SER A 246 -22.84 -8.13 -2.31
C SER A 246 -21.38 -8.50 -2.57
N VAL A 247 -20.74 -9.07 -1.56
CA VAL A 247 -19.36 -9.56 -1.63
C VAL A 247 -19.37 -11.09 -1.55
N LYS A 248 -18.72 -11.75 -2.51
CA LYS A 248 -18.65 -13.22 -2.55
C LYS A 248 -17.48 -13.77 -1.71
N GLU A 249 -16.39 -13.01 -1.67
CA GLU A 249 -15.20 -13.39 -0.90
C GLU A 249 -14.34 -12.18 -0.54
N ILE A 250 -13.58 -12.32 0.52
CA ILE A 250 -12.50 -11.42 0.93
C ILE A 250 -11.25 -12.29 1.05
N ARG A 251 -10.21 -11.96 0.29
CA ARG A 251 -8.98 -12.76 0.25
C ARG A 251 -7.72 -11.92 0.16
N LEU A 252 -6.60 -12.53 0.46
CA LEU A 252 -5.29 -11.99 0.09
C LEU A 252 -5.02 -12.23 -1.41
N ALA A 253 -4.18 -11.39 -1.99
CA ALA A 253 -3.56 -11.63 -3.27
C ALA A 253 -2.74 -12.93 -3.23
N GLU A 254 -2.56 -13.60 -4.37
CA GLU A 254 -1.71 -14.81 -4.44
C GLU A 254 -0.29 -14.54 -3.94
N ASP A 255 0.23 -13.36 -4.28
CA ASP A 255 1.54 -12.90 -3.84
C ASP A 255 1.39 -11.44 -3.36
N PRO A 256 0.99 -11.24 -2.08
CA PRO A 256 0.60 -9.92 -1.60
C PRO A 256 1.69 -8.85 -1.77
N LEU A 257 2.96 -9.23 -1.65
CA LEU A 257 4.08 -8.29 -1.73
C LEU A 257 4.30 -7.77 -3.15
N TYR A 258 4.06 -8.60 -4.18
CA TYR A 258 4.35 -8.28 -5.58
C TYR A 258 3.09 -8.07 -6.44
N SER A 259 1.89 -8.17 -5.88
CA SER A 259 0.62 -8.01 -6.63
C SER A 259 0.56 -6.68 -7.39
N VAL A 260 0.92 -5.56 -6.74
CA VAL A 260 0.94 -4.23 -7.40
C VAL A 260 1.91 -4.19 -8.58
N SER A 261 3.07 -4.83 -8.49
CA SER A 261 4.06 -4.85 -9.58
C SER A 261 3.74 -5.83 -10.70
N LYS A 262 2.83 -6.78 -10.45
CA LYS A 262 2.34 -7.73 -11.46
C LYS A 262 1.15 -7.17 -12.25
N GLY A 263 0.37 -6.28 -11.68
CA GLY A 263 -0.79 -5.64 -12.32
C GLY A 263 -0.42 -4.44 -13.14
#